data_c9a1914cbe7cc5851269a34c7e2f5ac4
#
_entry.id   c9a1914cbe7cc5851269a34c7e2f5ac4
#
_cell.length_a   1.000
_cell.length_b   1.000
_cell.length_c   1.000
_cell.angle_alpha   90.00
_cell.angle_beta   90.00
_cell.angle_gamma   90.00
#
_symmetry.space_group_name_H-M   'P 1'
#
loop_
_entity.id
_entity.type
_entity.pdbx_description
1 polymer ?
#
loop_
_entity_poly.entity_id
_entity_poly.type
_entity_poly.pdbx_seq_one_letter_code
_entity_poly.pdbx_strand_id
1 'polypeptide(L)'
;YEIAQCLVGSEMCIRDRGVGGEPLDYRDEKIFHTASVKKPANDGKYDKWGVEYTFDFGQIRPVRTSVVVNGAYMTMTRKDSEGVLLYDTYSSVKVPIDGKNIYNPFLGAYYGGKSVSSGSVYTRFNSNINLITHIPKLRLITTLTVQCVWLNRTRNLQADGVYILDDDNNPVYGDFSNGTNGKMIYRDPDFYMNMDGQLLPFNRDLYNDPTYGAAYREYLQTGSATTTFVENSFKPYFMANLRVTKEIGRIAQISFYANNFTNSHPKMLLKSTGTYKRVNTDIYFGAELKLKF
;
A
#
# COMPACT_ATOMS: atom_id res chain seq x y z
N TYR A 1 -20.50 -14.38 -0.77
CA TYR A 1 -20.17 -13.88 -2.11
C TYR A 1 -20.88 -14.71 -3.16
N GLU A 2 -21.82 -14.12 -3.88
CA GLU A 2 -22.31 -14.70 -5.13
C GLU A 2 -21.34 -14.30 -6.23
N ILE A 3 -20.57 -15.26 -6.70
CA ILE A 3 -19.76 -15.10 -7.91
C ILE A 3 -20.75 -15.12 -9.08
N ALA A 4 -21.03 -13.97 -9.68
CA ALA A 4 -21.78 -13.91 -10.92
C ALA A 4 -20.91 -14.51 -12.03
N GLN A 5 -21.14 -15.76 -12.37
CA GLN A 5 -20.61 -16.38 -13.57
C GLN A 5 -21.35 -15.82 -14.78
N CYS A 6 -20.76 -14.90 -15.52
CA CYS A 6 -21.21 -14.57 -16.84
C CYS A 6 -20.51 -15.49 -17.85
N LEU A 7 -21.18 -16.56 -18.24
CA LEU A 7 -20.85 -17.30 -19.46
C LEU A 7 -21.27 -16.44 -20.65
N VAL A 8 -20.33 -15.79 -21.33
CA VAL A 8 -20.55 -15.13 -22.58
C VAL A 8 -19.89 -15.95 -23.68
N GLY A 9 -20.70 -16.47 -24.53
CA GLY A 9 -20.54 -17.16 -25.79
C GLY A 9 -19.15 -17.49 -26.34
N SER A 10 -19.04 -18.68 -26.91
CA SER A 10 -17.91 -19.08 -27.74
C SER A 10 -17.88 -18.28 -29.04
N GLU A 11 -16.86 -17.46 -29.28
CA GLU A 11 -16.60 -16.91 -30.61
C GLU A 11 -15.79 -17.94 -31.42
N MET A 12 -16.36 -18.30 -32.57
CA MET A 12 -15.70 -19.14 -33.55
C MET A 12 -14.87 -18.25 -34.49
N CYS A 13 -13.54 -18.29 -34.37
CA CYS A 13 -12.67 -17.66 -35.35
C CYS A 13 -12.57 -18.53 -36.60
N ILE A 14 -13.30 -18.18 -37.65
CA ILE A 14 -13.15 -18.80 -38.97
C ILE A 14 -12.00 -18.07 -39.67
N ARG A 15 -10.87 -18.75 -39.84
CA ARG A 15 -9.82 -18.32 -40.78
C ARG A 15 -10.16 -18.91 -42.14
N ASP A 16 -10.50 -18.04 -43.09
CA ASP A 16 -10.85 -18.43 -44.44
C ASP A 16 -9.58 -18.90 -45.20
N ARG A 17 -9.57 -20.16 -45.56
CA ARG A 17 -8.67 -20.90 -46.47
C ARG A 17 -7.16 -20.83 -46.23
N GLY A 18 -6.58 -21.96 -45.93
CA GLY A 18 -5.15 -22.22 -46.07
C GLY A 18 -4.72 -22.17 -47.56
N VAL A 19 -3.49 -21.77 -47.79
CA VAL A 19 -2.85 -21.82 -49.11
C VAL A 19 -2.71 -23.28 -49.52
N GLY A 20 -3.54 -23.76 -50.46
CA GLY A 20 -3.49 -25.14 -50.98
C GLY A 20 -4.80 -25.90 -51.02
N GLY A 21 -5.92 -25.32 -50.53
CA GLY A 21 -7.25 -25.93 -50.67
C GLY A 21 -7.54 -27.08 -49.66
N GLU A 22 -6.66 -27.33 -48.72
CA GLU A 22 -6.90 -28.26 -47.62
C GLU A 22 -7.96 -27.73 -46.69
N PRO A 23 -8.84 -28.57 -46.10
CA PRO A 23 -9.79 -28.14 -45.10
C PRO A 23 -9.05 -27.55 -43.90
N LEU A 24 -9.53 -26.37 -43.43
CA LEU A 24 -8.99 -25.73 -42.24
C LEU A 24 -9.21 -26.63 -41.04
N ASP A 25 -8.14 -26.94 -40.35
CA ASP A 25 -8.21 -27.54 -39.04
C ASP A 25 -8.60 -26.42 -38.06
N TYR A 26 -9.84 -26.47 -37.51
CA TYR A 26 -10.34 -25.53 -36.53
C TYR A 26 -10.37 -26.21 -35.16
N ARG A 27 -10.04 -25.43 -34.17
CA ARG A 27 -10.14 -25.84 -32.77
C ARG A 27 -11.13 -24.91 -32.07
N ASP A 28 -12.12 -25.53 -31.42
CA ASP A 28 -13.00 -24.77 -30.52
C ASP A 28 -12.19 -24.35 -29.30
N GLU A 29 -12.09 -23.05 -29.09
CA GLU A 29 -11.42 -22.45 -27.94
C GLU A 29 -12.46 -21.78 -27.04
N LYS A 30 -12.54 -22.22 -25.78
CA LYS A 30 -13.37 -21.54 -24.78
C LYS A 30 -12.66 -20.28 -24.33
N ILE A 31 -13.17 -19.12 -24.71
CA ILE A 31 -12.69 -17.82 -24.24
C ILE A 31 -13.60 -17.35 -23.11
N PHE A 32 -13.01 -17.15 -21.93
CA PHE A 32 -13.72 -16.59 -20.78
C PHE A 32 -13.48 -15.09 -20.70
N HIS A 33 -14.55 -14.31 -20.75
CA HIS A 33 -14.50 -12.88 -20.49
C HIS A 33 -14.84 -12.63 -19.02
N THR A 34 -13.92 -12.05 -18.27
CA THR A 34 -14.17 -11.65 -16.89
C THR A 34 -14.67 -10.21 -16.84
N ALA A 35 -15.78 -9.96 -16.14
CA ALA A 35 -16.24 -8.61 -15.83
C ALA A 35 -15.87 -8.26 -14.38
N SER A 36 -15.22 -7.11 -14.18
CA SER A 36 -14.95 -6.60 -12.84
C SER A 36 -16.13 -5.83 -12.31
N VAL A 37 -16.82 -6.38 -11.30
CA VAL A 37 -17.90 -5.69 -10.58
C VAL A 37 -17.37 -5.21 -9.23
N LYS A 38 -17.45 -3.90 -8.99
CA LYS A 38 -17.09 -3.32 -7.69
C LYS A 38 -18.34 -3.21 -6.83
N LYS A 39 -18.35 -3.91 -5.70
CA LYS A 39 -19.40 -3.82 -4.68
C LYS A 39 -18.79 -3.24 -3.40
N PRO A 40 -19.41 -2.21 -2.78
CA PRO A 40 -19.01 -1.79 -1.43
C PRO A 40 -19.16 -2.96 -0.45
N ALA A 41 -18.11 -3.25 0.30
CA ALA A 41 -18.11 -4.27 1.33
C ALA A 41 -17.38 -3.76 2.57
N ASN A 42 -17.78 -4.25 3.74
CA ASN A 42 -17.01 -4.05 4.97
C ASN A 42 -15.84 -5.03 4.98
N ASP A 43 -14.83 -4.73 4.18
CA ASP A 43 -13.63 -5.55 4.07
C ASP A 43 -12.53 -4.98 4.98
N GLY A 44 -12.19 -5.76 6.00
CA GLY A 44 -11.09 -5.46 6.88
C GLY A 44 -11.49 -4.93 8.25
N LYS A 45 -10.65 -5.24 9.21
CA LYS A 45 -10.71 -4.77 10.58
C LYS A 45 -9.63 -3.74 10.84
N TYR A 46 -10.03 -2.62 11.46
CA TYR A 46 -9.13 -1.58 11.90
C TYR A 46 -9.15 -1.50 13.42
N ASP A 47 -8.01 -1.82 14.04
CA ASP A 47 -7.78 -1.58 15.47
C ASP A 47 -6.87 -0.36 15.60
N LYS A 48 -7.36 0.69 16.25
CA LYS A 48 -6.62 1.93 16.47
C LYS A 48 -6.66 2.29 17.95
N TRP A 49 -5.49 2.53 18.54
CA TRP A 49 -5.37 3.08 19.87
C TRP A 49 -4.27 4.14 19.91
N GLY A 50 -4.33 5.03 20.89
CA GLY A 50 -3.34 6.07 21.04
C GLY A 50 -3.57 6.92 22.27
N VAL A 51 -2.60 7.79 22.53
CA VAL A 51 -2.62 8.79 23.60
C VAL A 51 -2.34 10.13 22.96
N GLU A 52 -3.20 11.11 23.26
CA GLU A 52 -3.01 12.51 22.90
C GLU A 52 -2.64 13.31 24.14
N TYR A 53 -1.82 14.32 23.98
CA TYR A 53 -1.43 15.20 25.07
C TYR A 53 -1.35 16.64 24.62
N THR A 54 -1.60 17.53 25.59
CA THR A 54 -1.41 18.98 25.43
C THR A 54 -0.86 19.53 26.74
N PHE A 55 0.26 20.24 26.62
CA PHE A 55 0.87 20.98 27.72
C PHE A 55 0.84 22.47 27.36
N ASP A 56 0.10 23.25 28.14
CA ASP A 56 0.11 24.69 28.06
C ASP A 56 0.98 25.26 29.19
N PHE A 57 2.12 25.79 28.83
CA PHE A 57 3.08 26.41 29.78
C PHE A 57 2.71 27.87 30.10
N GLY A 58 1.61 28.34 29.52
CA GLY A 58 1.18 29.72 29.68
C GLY A 58 2.10 30.73 29.00
N GLN A 59 2.03 31.98 29.46
CA GLN A 59 2.82 33.06 28.89
C GLN A 59 4.09 33.32 29.70
N ILE A 60 5.23 33.24 29.03
CA ILE A 60 6.52 33.69 29.56
C ILE A 60 6.54 35.22 29.50
N ARG A 61 6.23 35.88 30.63
CA ARG A 61 6.00 37.33 30.72
C ARG A 61 7.11 38.22 30.15
N PRO A 62 8.41 38.00 30.42
CA PRO A 62 9.47 38.88 29.90
C PRO A 62 9.48 39.00 28.37
N VAL A 63 9.22 37.89 27.67
CA VAL A 63 9.24 37.82 26.19
C VAL A 63 7.83 37.81 25.59
N ARG A 64 6.79 37.83 26.42
CA ARG A 64 5.37 37.80 26.02
C ARG A 64 5.05 36.66 25.03
N THR A 65 5.68 35.53 25.27
CA THR A 65 5.55 34.34 24.43
C THR A 65 4.75 33.26 25.18
N SER A 66 3.67 32.83 24.60
CA SER A 66 2.93 31.63 25.05
C SER A 66 3.51 30.40 24.39
N VAL A 67 3.69 29.34 25.17
CA VAL A 67 4.25 28.05 24.72
C VAL A 67 3.22 26.97 24.92
N VAL A 68 2.81 26.34 23.84
CA VAL A 68 1.91 25.18 23.87
C VAL A 68 2.55 24.02 23.12
N VAL A 69 2.64 22.88 23.79
CA VAL A 69 3.13 21.63 23.20
C VAL A 69 2.00 20.62 23.16
N ASN A 70 1.65 20.16 21.99
CA ASN A 70 0.67 19.09 21.83
C ASN A 70 1.22 17.98 20.94
N GLY A 71 0.64 16.80 21.05
CA GLY A 71 1.07 15.68 20.24
C GLY A 71 0.23 14.45 20.48
N ALA A 72 0.58 13.40 19.74
CA ALA A 72 -0.08 12.12 19.84
C ALA A 72 0.88 10.97 19.56
N TYR A 73 0.72 9.91 20.32
CA TYR A 73 1.22 8.59 19.97
C TYR A 73 0.03 7.75 19.51
N MET A 74 0.15 7.13 18.34
CA MET A 74 -0.90 6.26 17.83
C MET A 74 -0.33 5.01 17.18
N THR A 75 -1.02 3.91 17.33
CA THR A 75 -0.82 2.67 16.58
C THR A 75 -2.14 2.28 15.92
N MET A 76 -2.05 1.89 14.66
CA MET A 76 -3.16 1.40 13.87
C MET A 76 -2.76 0.07 13.23
N THR A 77 -3.57 -0.95 13.47
CA THR A 77 -3.47 -2.24 12.80
C THR A 77 -4.66 -2.40 11.87
N ARG A 78 -4.38 -2.59 10.59
CA ARG A 78 -5.34 -2.98 9.59
C ARG A 78 -5.15 -4.46 9.31
N LYS A 79 -6.24 -5.22 9.34
CA LYS A 79 -6.28 -6.61 8.89
C LYS A 79 -7.31 -6.72 7.78
N ASP A 80 -6.92 -7.31 6.67
CA ASP A 80 -7.83 -7.62 5.58
C ASP A 80 -8.60 -8.89 5.97
N SER A 81 -9.92 -8.89 5.85
CA SER A 81 -10.78 -9.98 6.33
C SER A 81 -11.24 -10.91 5.23
N GLU A 82 -11.16 -10.48 3.99
CA GLU A 82 -11.65 -11.23 2.85
C GLU A 82 -10.54 -11.67 1.91
N GLY A 83 -10.76 -12.82 1.28
CA GLY A 83 -9.86 -13.35 0.28
C GLY A 83 -9.94 -12.60 -1.05
N VAL A 84 -8.92 -12.72 -1.83
CA VAL A 84 -8.83 -12.18 -3.18
C VAL A 84 -8.90 -13.32 -4.17
N LEU A 85 -9.87 -13.24 -5.10
CA LEU A 85 -9.89 -14.10 -6.28
C LEU A 85 -9.17 -13.36 -7.40
N LEU A 86 -8.03 -13.88 -7.79
CA LEU A 86 -7.27 -13.40 -8.94
C LEU A 86 -7.69 -14.20 -10.16
N TYR A 87 -8.36 -13.55 -11.10
CA TYR A 87 -8.66 -14.14 -12.40
C TYR A 87 -7.48 -13.98 -13.34
N ASP A 88 -7.13 -15.05 -14.02
CA ASP A 88 -6.26 -14.93 -15.16
C ASP A 88 -7.08 -14.52 -16.40
N THR A 89 -6.84 -13.31 -16.87
CA THR A 89 -7.45 -12.79 -18.09
C THR A 89 -6.78 -13.33 -19.36
N TYR A 90 -5.73 -14.10 -19.22
CA TYR A 90 -4.92 -14.62 -20.33
C TYR A 90 -5.01 -16.14 -20.51
N SER A 91 -6.13 -16.75 -20.10
CA SER A 91 -6.35 -18.19 -20.27
C SER A 91 -6.20 -18.70 -21.71
N SER A 92 -6.36 -17.80 -22.69
CA SER A 92 -6.15 -18.07 -24.11
C SER A 92 -4.70 -17.83 -24.58
N VAL A 93 -3.84 -17.26 -23.75
CA VAL A 93 -2.45 -16.94 -24.13
C VAL A 93 -1.55 -18.15 -23.86
N LYS A 94 -0.84 -18.57 -24.89
CA LYS A 94 0.23 -19.55 -24.75
C LYS A 94 1.40 -18.91 -24.02
N VAL A 95 1.82 -19.53 -22.93
CA VAL A 95 2.99 -19.09 -22.17
C VAL A 95 4.18 -19.94 -22.54
N PRO A 96 5.31 -19.36 -22.89
CA PRO A 96 6.54 -20.11 -23.13
C PRO A 96 7.10 -20.58 -21.78
N ILE A 97 6.97 -21.88 -21.52
CA ILE A 97 7.58 -22.55 -20.37
C ILE A 97 8.51 -23.61 -20.92
N ASP A 98 9.80 -23.57 -20.55
CA ASP A 98 10.85 -24.47 -21.02
C ASP A 98 10.90 -24.63 -22.57
N GLY A 99 10.68 -23.52 -23.28
CA GLY A 99 10.66 -23.50 -24.75
C GLY A 99 9.41 -24.09 -25.40
N LYS A 100 8.40 -24.51 -24.61
CA LYS A 100 7.09 -24.95 -25.08
C LYS A 100 6.02 -23.92 -24.77
N ASN A 101 5.13 -23.70 -25.74
CA ASN A 101 3.95 -22.88 -25.49
C ASN A 101 2.85 -23.72 -24.83
N ILE A 102 2.54 -23.45 -23.56
CA ILE A 102 1.52 -24.15 -22.78
C ILE A 102 0.35 -23.18 -22.54
N TYR A 103 -0.88 -23.66 -22.73
CA TYR A 103 -2.06 -22.91 -22.33
C TYR A 103 -2.20 -22.95 -20.81
N ASN A 104 -2.66 -21.84 -20.24
CA ASN A 104 -2.97 -21.79 -18.84
C ASN A 104 -4.12 -22.80 -18.51
N PRO A 105 -3.89 -23.75 -17.60
CA PRO A 105 -4.89 -24.79 -17.32
C PRO A 105 -5.97 -24.40 -16.30
N PHE A 106 -6.02 -23.12 -15.86
CA PHE A 106 -6.98 -22.64 -14.89
C PHE A 106 -7.42 -21.21 -15.21
N LEU A 107 -8.56 -20.78 -14.64
CA LEU A 107 -9.15 -19.45 -14.85
C LEU A 107 -8.76 -18.46 -13.77
N GLY A 108 -8.41 -18.90 -12.59
CA GLY A 108 -8.05 -18.02 -11.48
C GLY A 108 -7.65 -18.77 -10.23
N ALA A 109 -7.19 -18.01 -9.25
CA ALA A 109 -6.74 -18.50 -7.96
C ALA A 109 -7.32 -17.65 -6.82
N TYR A 110 -7.74 -18.30 -5.74
CA TYR A 110 -8.27 -17.66 -4.55
C TYR A 110 -7.29 -17.78 -3.40
N TYR A 111 -6.97 -16.64 -2.80
CA TYR A 111 -6.14 -16.53 -1.59
C TYR A 111 -6.98 -15.94 -0.46
N GLY A 112 -7.02 -16.61 0.68
CA GLY A 112 -7.64 -16.09 1.90
C GLY A 112 -6.82 -14.93 2.46
N GLY A 113 -7.25 -13.70 2.23
CA GLY A 113 -6.47 -12.49 2.45
C GLY A 113 -5.77 -12.02 1.17
N LYS A 114 -5.02 -10.92 1.22
CA LYS A 114 -4.27 -10.41 0.06
C LYS A 114 -3.01 -11.23 -0.14
N SER A 115 -3.02 -12.14 -1.10
CA SER A 115 -1.85 -12.94 -1.49
C SER A 115 -0.85 -13.23 -0.33
N VAL A 116 0.29 -12.57 -0.24
CA VAL A 116 1.28 -12.76 0.83
C VAL A 116 1.07 -11.89 2.07
N SER A 117 0.28 -10.81 1.99
CA SER A 117 0.04 -9.87 3.09
C SER A 117 -1.41 -9.95 3.59
N SER A 118 -1.60 -10.01 4.91
CA SER A 118 -2.90 -9.98 5.58
C SER A 118 -3.28 -8.61 6.15
N GLY A 119 -2.48 -7.58 5.88
CA GLY A 119 -2.74 -6.24 6.39
C GLY A 119 -1.49 -5.42 6.63
N SER A 120 -1.59 -4.43 7.51
CA SER A 120 -0.46 -3.56 7.85
C SER A 120 -0.57 -2.98 9.26
N VAL A 121 0.59 -2.67 9.85
CA VAL A 121 0.70 -1.92 11.12
C VAL A 121 1.38 -0.60 10.84
N TYR A 122 0.82 0.45 11.39
CA TYR A 122 1.35 1.81 11.35
C TYR A 122 1.45 2.37 12.75
N THR A 123 2.63 2.87 13.14
CA THR A 123 2.86 3.52 14.43
C THR A 123 3.48 4.88 14.22
N ARG A 124 2.93 5.90 14.87
CA ARG A 124 3.43 7.27 14.80
C ARG A 124 3.43 7.93 16.16
N PHE A 125 4.51 8.67 16.44
CA PHE A 125 4.59 9.62 17.55
C PHE A 125 5.01 10.98 17.00
N ASN A 126 4.19 12.00 17.25
CA ASN A 126 4.47 13.36 16.81
C ASN A 126 4.16 14.39 17.89
N SER A 127 4.81 15.55 17.77
CA SER A 127 4.56 16.72 18.60
C SER A 127 4.52 17.97 17.74
N ASN A 128 3.71 18.94 18.15
CA ASN A 128 3.75 20.31 17.65
C ASN A 128 4.12 21.21 18.81
N ILE A 129 5.12 22.05 18.63
CA ILE A 129 5.56 23.09 19.56
C ILE A 129 5.12 24.42 18.98
N ASN A 130 4.18 25.10 19.64
CA ASN A 130 3.66 26.37 19.21
C ASN A 130 4.18 27.48 20.13
N LEU A 131 4.89 28.44 19.54
CA LEU A 131 5.40 29.63 20.20
C LEU A 131 4.64 30.84 19.64
N ILE A 132 3.80 31.46 20.47
CA ILE A 132 3.01 32.62 20.10
C ILE A 132 3.54 33.84 20.86
N THR A 133 4.22 34.75 20.15
CA THR A 133 4.81 35.95 20.73
C THR A 133 4.01 37.17 20.32
N HIS A 134 3.58 37.95 21.31
CA HIS A 134 2.87 39.20 21.09
C HIS A 134 3.80 40.40 21.38
N ILE A 135 3.99 41.26 20.38
CA ILE A 135 4.81 42.47 20.44
C ILE A 135 3.92 43.71 20.35
N PRO A 136 3.33 44.21 21.50
CA PRO A 136 2.27 45.22 21.49
C PRO A 136 2.74 46.57 20.89
N LYS A 137 3.97 46.99 21.17
CA LYS A 137 4.53 48.21 20.60
C LYS A 137 4.46 48.28 19.08
N LEU A 138 4.63 47.13 18.45
CA LEU A 138 4.61 46.99 16.99
C LEU A 138 3.28 46.47 16.48
N ARG A 139 2.34 46.12 17.39
CA ARG A 139 1.09 45.42 17.04
C ARG A 139 1.34 44.20 16.15
N LEU A 140 2.35 43.42 16.51
CA LEU A 140 2.73 42.20 15.81
C LEU A 140 2.45 40.98 16.68
N ILE A 141 1.95 39.91 16.03
CA ILE A 141 1.83 38.59 16.61
C ILE A 141 2.64 37.66 15.72
N THR A 142 3.61 36.97 16.30
CA THR A 142 4.38 35.95 15.59
C THR A 142 4.01 34.58 16.13
N THR A 143 3.73 33.65 15.25
CA THR A 143 3.46 32.25 15.60
C THR A 143 4.50 31.39 14.89
N LEU A 144 5.35 30.74 15.67
CA LEU A 144 6.27 29.71 15.20
C LEU A 144 5.71 28.35 15.62
N THR A 145 5.46 27.48 14.65
CA THR A 145 5.04 26.10 14.89
C THR A 145 6.12 25.16 14.41
N VAL A 146 6.72 24.38 15.32
CA VAL A 146 7.66 23.33 14.99
C VAL A 146 6.92 21.99 15.09
N GLN A 147 6.78 21.30 13.97
CA GLN A 147 6.18 19.98 13.88
C GLN A 147 7.30 18.93 13.92
N CYS A 148 7.28 18.08 14.93
CA CYS A 148 8.25 17.02 15.10
C CYS A 148 7.57 15.66 14.91
N VAL A 149 8.17 14.79 14.11
CA VAL A 149 7.81 13.38 14.02
C VAL A 149 8.93 12.58 14.64
N TRP A 150 8.70 12.05 15.84
CA TRP A 150 9.68 11.33 16.64
C TRP A 150 9.80 9.87 16.25
N LEU A 151 8.65 9.29 15.90
CA LEU A 151 8.54 7.90 15.49
C LEU A 151 7.58 7.81 14.30
N ASN A 152 8.01 7.10 13.28
CA ASN A 152 7.16 6.75 12.15
C ASN A 152 7.60 5.38 11.63
N ARG A 153 6.76 4.38 11.87
CA ARG A 153 7.02 2.98 11.50
C ARG A 153 5.84 2.43 10.74
N THR A 154 6.14 1.61 9.76
CA THR A 154 5.12 0.86 9.01
C THR A 154 5.68 -0.49 8.58
N ARG A 155 4.86 -1.53 8.67
CA ARG A 155 5.18 -2.86 8.16
C ARG A 155 3.92 -3.54 7.65
N ASN A 156 4.09 -4.44 6.68
CA ASN A 156 3.03 -5.35 6.28
C ASN A 156 2.94 -6.51 7.26
N LEU A 157 1.73 -7.00 7.49
CA LEU A 157 1.47 -8.22 8.24
C LEU A 157 1.54 -9.40 7.28
N GLN A 158 2.23 -10.45 7.71
CA GLN A 158 2.33 -11.68 6.96
C GLN A 158 1.01 -12.42 6.98
N ALA A 159 0.60 -12.96 5.84
CA ALA A 159 -0.55 -13.86 5.76
C ALA A 159 -0.15 -15.27 6.22
N ASP A 160 -1.12 -16.07 6.61
CA ASP A 160 -0.90 -17.49 6.90
C ASP A 160 -0.49 -18.24 5.62
N GLY A 161 0.30 -19.28 5.78
CA GLY A 161 0.76 -20.11 4.66
C GLY A 161 1.83 -19.48 3.76
N VAL A 162 2.44 -18.39 4.19
CA VAL A 162 3.59 -17.76 3.49
C VAL A 162 4.87 -18.54 3.79
N TYR A 163 5.70 -18.75 2.77
CA TYR A 163 6.94 -19.53 2.86
C TYR A 163 8.05 -18.96 1.95
N ILE A 164 9.26 -19.42 2.16
CA ILE A 164 10.38 -19.31 1.21
C ILE A 164 10.74 -20.70 0.70
N LEU A 165 11.47 -20.77 -0.40
CA LEU A 165 12.01 -22.05 -0.86
C LEU A 165 13.42 -22.25 -0.30
N ASP A 166 13.73 -23.47 0.17
CA ASP A 166 15.09 -23.90 0.48
C ASP A 166 15.89 -24.17 -0.81
N ASP A 167 17.08 -24.68 -0.68
CA ASP A 167 17.95 -24.96 -1.84
C ASP A 167 17.48 -26.19 -2.64
N ASP A 168 16.65 -27.03 -2.04
CA ASP A 168 16.02 -28.20 -2.67
C ASP A 168 14.59 -27.88 -3.19
N ASN A 169 14.19 -26.61 -3.22
CA ASN A 169 12.85 -26.10 -3.60
C ASN A 169 11.70 -26.57 -2.72
N ASN A 170 11.98 -26.98 -1.48
CA ASN A 170 10.91 -27.27 -0.51
C ASN A 170 10.46 -26.00 0.21
N PRO A 171 9.16 -25.91 0.59
CA PRO A 171 8.64 -24.76 1.33
C PRO A 171 9.12 -24.76 2.77
N VAL A 172 9.72 -23.65 3.17
CA VAL A 172 10.10 -23.35 4.56
C VAL A 172 9.21 -22.23 5.08
N TYR A 173 8.32 -22.57 6.00
CA TYR A 173 7.40 -21.63 6.65
C TYR A 173 8.08 -20.96 7.85
N GLY A 174 7.75 -19.69 8.08
CA GLY A 174 8.32 -18.93 9.19
C GLY A 174 7.87 -17.50 9.26
N ASP A 175 8.45 -16.73 10.19
CA ASP A 175 8.30 -15.27 10.30
C ASP A 175 9.40 -14.58 9.49
N PHE A 176 9.01 -13.82 8.49
CA PHE A 176 9.92 -13.10 7.58
C PHE A 176 9.99 -11.59 7.86
N SER A 177 9.57 -11.15 9.04
CA SER A 177 9.62 -9.73 9.45
C SER A 177 11.04 -9.15 9.47
N ASN A 178 12.06 -9.98 9.60
CA ASN A 178 13.47 -9.60 9.55
C ASN A 178 14.10 -9.75 8.14
N GLY A 179 13.30 -10.14 7.15
CA GLY A 179 13.75 -10.44 5.79
C GLY A 179 14.07 -11.93 5.60
N THR A 180 14.46 -12.31 4.38
CA THR A 180 14.58 -13.72 3.95
C THR A 180 15.99 -14.09 3.46
N ASN A 181 17.00 -13.27 3.76
CA ASN A 181 18.38 -13.46 3.28
C ASN A 181 18.47 -13.60 1.75
N GLY A 182 17.66 -12.82 1.03
CA GLY A 182 17.66 -12.79 -0.43
C GLY A 182 16.74 -13.79 -1.12
N LYS A 183 16.05 -14.68 -0.36
CA LYS A 183 15.08 -15.62 -0.94
C LYS A 183 13.72 -14.93 -1.13
N MET A 184 13.07 -15.18 -2.25
CA MET A 184 11.72 -14.66 -2.50
C MET A 184 10.70 -15.29 -1.56
N ILE A 185 9.68 -14.51 -1.23
CA ILE A 185 8.56 -14.92 -0.40
C ILE A 185 7.44 -15.41 -1.31
N TYR A 186 6.87 -16.55 -1.00
CA TYR A 186 5.80 -17.18 -1.78
C TYR A 186 4.58 -17.48 -0.91
N ARG A 187 3.45 -17.61 -1.59
CA ARG A 187 2.22 -18.18 -1.06
C ARG A 187 1.49 -18.94 -2.15
N ASP A 188 0.96 -20.11 -1.78
CA ASP A 188 0.05 -20.89 -2.62
C ASP A 188 -1.40 -20.42 -2.41
N PRO A 189 -2.29 -20.57 -3.39
CA PRO A 189 -3.71 -20.30 -3.21
C PRO A 189 -4.36 -21.34 -2.30
N ASP A 190 -5.48 -20.96 -1.69
CA ASP A 190 -6.32 -21.92 -0.95
C ASP A 190 -7.19 -22.74 -1.92
N PHE A 191 -7.62 -22.10 -3.02
CA PHE A 191 -8.42 -22.71 -4.07
C PHE A 191 -7.97 -22.19 -5.44
N TYR A 192 -8.23 -22.97 -6.47
CA TYR A 192 -8.09 -22.53 -7.86
C TYR A 192 -9.36 -22.85 -8.66
N MET A 193 -9.59 -22.09 -9.71
CA MET A 193 -10.72 -22.28 -10.61
C MET A 193 -10.24 -22.99 -11.87
N ASN A 194 -10.77 -24.19 -12.13
CA ASN A 194 -10.44 -24.93 -13.34
C ASN A 194 -11.09 -24.32 -14.60
N MET A 195 -10.78 -24.86 -15.78
CA MET A 195 -11.30 -24.39 -17.06
C MET A 195 -12.84 -24.57 -17.21
N ASP A 196 -13.48 -25.35 -16.35
CA ASP A 196 -14.94 -25.52 -16.31
C ASP A 196 -15.61 -24.52 -15.36
N GLY A 197 -14.83 -23.62 -14.74
CA GLY A 197 -15.34 -22.63 -13.79
C GLY A 197 -15.61 -23.19 -12.39
N GLN A 198 -15.13 -24.39 -12.07
CA GLN A 198 -15.28 -24.99 -10.76
C GLN A 198 -14.14 -24.56 -9.85
N LEU A 199 -14.50 -24.13 -8.63
CA LEU A 199 -13.52 -23.79 -7.59
C LEU A 199 -13.10 -25.06 -6.85
N LEU A 200 -11.84 -25.44 -6.98
CA LEU A 200 -11.25 -26.65 -6.41
C LEU A 200 -10.23 -26.29 -5.34
N PRO A 201 -10.12 -27.09 -4.26
CA PRO A 201 -9.06 -26.89 -3.26
C PRO A 201 -7.69 -27.09 -3.92
N PHE A 202 -6.74 -26.21 -3.57
CA PHE A 202 -5.40 -26.30 -4.10
C PHE A 202 -4.62 -27.44 -3.41
N ASN A 203 -3.86 -28.21 -4.21
CA ASN A 203 -2.89 -29.17 -3.73
C ASN A 203 -1.57 -28.93 -4.47
N ARG A 204 -0.46 -28.90 -3.73
CA ARG A 204 0.89 -28.71 -4.29
C ARG A 204 1.31 -29.79 -5.28
N ASP A 205 0.67 -30.95 -5.26
CA ASP A 205 0.92 -32.01 -6.26
C ASP A 205 0.67 -31.53 -7.69
N LEU A 206 -0.14 -30.50 -7.89
CA LEU A 206 -0.34 -29.81 -9.16
C LEU A 206 0.96 -29.28 -9.74
N TYR A 207 1.92 -28.89 -8.90
CA TYR A 207 3.23 -28.42 -9.34
C TYR A 207 4.11 -29.52 -9.91
N ASN A 208 3.77 -30.77 -9.66
CA ASN A 208 4.47 -31.97 -10.18
C ASN A 208 3.79 -32.54 -11.42
N ASP A 209 2.70 -31.93 -11.92
CA ASP A 209 2.06 -32.36 -13.17
C ASP A 209 3.06 -32.29 -14.33
N PRO A 210 3.25 -33.38 -15.07
CA PRO A 210 4.26 -33.45 -16.13
C PRO A 210 3.97 -32.50 -17.32
N THR A 211 2.71 -32.08 -17.49
CA THR A 211 2.29 -31.22 -18.61
C THR A 211 2.12 -29.78 -18.18
N TYR A 212 1.47 -29.55 -17.04
CA TYR A 212 1.02 -28.23 -16.58
C TYR A 212 1.72 -27.74 -15.30
N GLY A 213 2.55 -28.55 -14.66
CA GLY A 213 3.16 -28.22 -13.38
C GLY A 213 3.95 -26.91 -13.41
N ALA A 214 4.64 -26.62 -14.51
CA ALA A 214 5.34 -25.37 -14.68
C ALA A 214 4.39 -24.16 -14.80
N ALA A 215 3.25 -24.32 -15.49
CA ALA A 215 2.22 -23.28 -15.59
C ALA A 215 1.55 -23.04 -14.24
N TYR A 216 1.24 -24.08 -13.48
CA TYR A 216 0.71 -23.94 -12.12
C TYR A 216 1.67 -23.20 -11.21
N ARG A 217 2.95 -23.47 -11.24
CA ARG A 217 3.97 -22.73 -10.46
C ARG A 217 4.05 -21.27 -10.85
N GLU A 218 4.10 -20.99 -12.14
CA GLU A 218 4.22 -19.60 -12.63
C GLU A 218 3.02 -18.72 -12.23
N TYR A 219 1.82 -19.26 -12.28
CA TYR A 219 0.59 -18.46 -12.13
C TYR A 219 -0.12 -18.62 -10.80
N LEU A 220 -0.06 -19.79 -10.15
CA LEU A 220 -0.70 -20.01 -8.87
C LEU A 220 0.19 -19.62 -7.69
N GLN A 221 1.52 -19.77 -7.83
CA GLN A 221 2.45 -19.39 -6.79
C GLN A 221 2.68 -17.88 -6.79
N THR A 222 2.05 -17.15 -5.86
CA THR A 222 2.26 -15.72 -5.78
C THR A 222 3.58 -15.41 -5.10
N GLY A 223 4.49 -14.73 -5.81
CA GLY A 223 5.77 -14.29 -5.31
C GLY A 223 5.76 -12.84 -4.80
N SER A 224 6.60 -12.52 -3.84
CA SER A 224 6.81 -11.17 -3.33
C SER A 224 8.28 -10.92 -2.97
N ALA A 225 8.65 -9.63 -2.89
CA ALA A 225 10.02 -9.23 -2.59
C ALA A 225 10.50 -9.72 -1.22
N THR A 226 11.79 -9.98 -1.13
CA THR A 226 12.50 -10.51 0.05
C THR A 226 12.34 -9.64 1.31
N THR A 227 11.97 -8.37 1.12
CA THR A 227 11.85 -7.35 2.17
C THR A 227 10.41 -6.89 2.41
N THR A 228 9.41 -7.59 1.85
CA THR A 228 7.99 -7.20 1.90
C THR A 228 7.49 -6.97 3.33
N PHE A 229 7.95 -7.76 4.31
CA PHE A 229 7.52 -7.66 5.71
C PHE A 229 8.47 -6.88 6.60
N VAL A 230 9.63 -6.44 6.07
CA VAL A 230 10.60 -5.67 6.84
C VAL A 230 10.02 -4.32 7.25
N GLU A 231 10.15 -3.98 8.52
CA GLU A 231 9.67 -2.72 9.05
C GLU A 231 10.42 -1.53 8.46
N ASN A 232 9.67 -0.58 7.90
CA ASN A 232 10.16 0.75 7.56
C ASN A 232 10.09 1.62 8.81
N SER A 233 11.24 1.97 9.38
CA SER A 233 11.37 2.86 10.52
C SER A 233 12.16 4.08 10.11
N PHE A 234 11.57 5.27 10.28
CA PHE A 234 12.19 6.53 9.90
C PHE A 234 12.86 7.20 11.09
N LYS A 235 14.00 7.83 10.85
CA LYS A 235 14.64 8.70 11.84
C LYS A 235 13.72 9.89 12.16
N PRO A 236 13.79 10.46 13.37
CA PRO A 236 13.06 11.68 13.71
C PRO A 236 13.31 12.79 12.70
N TYR A 237 12.26 13.51 12.36
CA TYR A 237 12.33 14.67 11.45
C TYR A 237 11.35 15.76 11.88
N PHE A 238 11.59 16.98 11.41
CA PHE A 238 10.78 18.12 11.77
C PHE A 238 10.60 19.09 10.61
N MET A 239 9.60 19.95 10.75
CA MET A 239 9.27 21.02 9.85
C MET A 239 8.89 22.25 10.66
N ALA A 240 9.35 23.42 10.28
CA ALA A 240 9.02 24.66 10.96
C ALA A 240 8.20 25.59 10.06
N ASN A 241 7.13 26.16 10.64
CA ASN A 241 6.22 27.09 9.99
C ASN A 241 6.19 28.40 10.78
N LEU A 242 6.24 29.51 10.09
CA LEU A 242 6.24 30.84 10.66
C LEU A 242 5.04 31.63 10.14
N ARG A 243 4.31 32.29 11.02
CA ARG A 243 3.28 33.28 10.69
C ARG A 243 3.58 34.58 11.42
N VAL A 244 3.53 35.67 10.71
CA VAL A 244 3.66 37.03 11.27
C VAL A 244 2.41 37.80 10.91
N THR A 245 1.68 38.25 11.93
CA THR A 245 0.43 38.99 11.79
C THR A 245 0.64 40.41 12.27
N LYS A 246 0.36 41.39 11.43
CA LYS A 246 0.33 42.83 11.75
C LYS A 246 -1.11 43.28 11.93
N GLU A 247 -1.41 43.86 13.09
CA GLU A 247 -2.71 44.50 13.34
C GLU A 247 -2.68 45.96 12.85
N ILE A 248 -3.64 46.33 12.02
CA ILE A 248 -3.81 47.70 11.47
C ILE A 248 -5.05 48.31 12.08
N GLY A 249 -4.82 49.18 13.07
CA GLY A 249 -5.92 49.76 13.84
C GLY A 249 -6.77 48.68 14.52
N ARG A 250 -8.09 48.87 14.47
CA ARG A 250 -9.09 47.90 14.97
C ARG A 250 -9.81 47.17 13.85
N ILE A 251 -9.54 47.57 12.60
CA ILE A 251 -10.35 47.19 11.44
C ILE A 251 -9.71 46.11 10.56
N ALA A 252 -8.36 45.93 10.58
CA ALA A 252 -7.72 45.01 9.71
C ALA A 252 -6.53 44.25 10.36
N GLN A 253 -6.26 43.06 9.84
CA GLN A 253 -5.06 42.29 10.15
C GLN A 253 -4.47 41.78 8.83
N ILE A 254 -3.16 41.93 8.65
CA ILE A 254 -2.41 41.34 7.56
C ILE A 254 -1.48 40.26 8.14
N SER A 255 -1.55 39.07 7.62
CA SER A 255 -0.68 37.97 8.02
C SER A 255 0.16 37.51 6.84
N PHE A 256 1.43 37.31 7.06
CA PHE A 256 2.33 36.60 6.15
C PHE A 256 2.71 35.29 6.79
N TYR A 257 2.76 34.22 5.99
CA TYR A 257 3.16 32.92 6.50
C TYR A 257 4.12 32.23 5.55
N ALA A 258 5.03 31.45 6.13
CA ALA A 258 5.97 30.60 5.45
C ALA A 258 5.87 29.19 6.06
N ASN A 259 5.50 28.21 5.25
CA ASN A 259 5.47 26.83 5.66
C ASN A 259 6.74 26.14 5.23
N ASN A 260 7.25 25.25 6.09
CA ASN A 260 8.56 24.64 5.95
C ASN A 260 9.66 25.66 5.59
N PHE A 261 9.70 26.81 6.32
CA PHE A 261 10.66 27.87 6.03
C PHE A 261 12.12 27.42 6.21
N THR A 262 12.36 26.34 6.94
CA THR A 262 13.67 25.68 7.06
C THR A 262 14.03 24.86 5.82
N ASN A 263 13.10 24.71 4.86
CA ASN A 263 13.23 23.91 3.65
C ASN A 263 13.75 22.49 3.93
N SER A 264 13.25 21.89 5.01
CA SER A 264 13.70 20.58 5.49
C SER A 264 13.02 19.45 4.69
N HIS A 265 13.82 18.68 3.97
CA HIS A 265 13.36 17.56 3.12
C HIS A 265 14.19 16.30 3.38
N PRO A 266 14.09 15.69 4.57
CA PRO A 266 14.86 14.48 4.83
C PRO A 266 14.44 13.36 3.88
N LYS A 267 15.43 12.66 3.32
CA LYS A 267 15.25 11.47 2.51
C LYS A 267 15.22 10.26 3.42
N MET A 268 14.16 9.48 3.35
CA MET A 268 13.93 8.29 4.16
C MET A 268 14.01 7.04 3.28
N LEU A 269 14.88 6.11 3.64
CA LEU A 269 14.98 4.82 2.97
C LEU A 269 13.80 3.94 3.36
N LEU A 270 13.02 3.50 2.39
CA LEU A 270 12.02 2.44 2.53
C LEU A 270 12.74 1.09 2.41
N LYS A 271 12.96 0.42 3.52
CA LYS A 271 13.67 -0.88 3.55
C LYS A 271 12.93 -1.97 2.77
N SER A 272 11.59 -1.90 2.76
CA SER A 272 10.73 -2.86 2.05
C SER A 272 10.85 -2.80 0.53
N THR A 273 11.28 -1.67 -0.03
CA THR A 273 11.37 -1.47 -1.48
C THR A 273 12.76 -1.05 -1.94
N GLY A 274 13.67 -0.73 -1.02
CA GLY A 274 14.99 -0.19 -1.34
C GLY A 274 14.98 1.22 -1.94
N THR A 275 13.83 1.91 -1.93
CA THR A 275 13.66 3.24 -2.53
C THR A 275 13.71 4.34 -1.48
N TYR A 276 14.03 5.57 -1.90
CA TYR A 276 14.00 6.74 -1.02
C TYR A 276 12.68 7.48 -1.16
N LYS A 277 12.06 7.79 -0.03
CA LYS A 277 10.91 8.68 0.07
C LYS A 277 11.36 10.03 0.64
N ARG A 278 10.99 11.13 -0.03
CA ARG A 278 11.11 12.49 0.50
C ARG A 278 9.90 12.77 1.38
N VAL A 279 10.13 13.31 2.57
CA VAL A 279 9.08 13.76 3.49
C VAL A 279 9.08 15.28 3.58
N ASN A 280 8.02 15.85 4.12
CA ASN A 280 7.65 17.26 4.16
C ASN A 280 7.28 17.85 2.77
N THR A 281 6.46 18.87 2.81
CA THR A 281 6.11 19.70 1.66
C THR A 281 7.24 20.67 1.32
N ASP A 282 7.28 21.13 0.09
CA ASP A 282 8.19 22.22 -0.29
C ASP A 282 7.84 23.49 0.47
N ILE A 283 8.83 24.39 0.59
CA ILE A 283 8.60 25.70 1.17
C ILE A 283 7.57 26.44 0.34
N TYR A 284 6.58 27.02 1.00
CA TYR A 284 5.65 27.93 0.34
C TYR A 284 5.27 29.11 1.25
N PHE A 285 4.95 30.22 0.62
CA PHE A 285 4.62 31.50 1.25
C PHE A 285 3.20 31.90 0.89
N GLY A 286 2.58 32.67 1.76
CA GLY A 286 1.28 33.25 1.49
C GLY A 286 1.02 34.49 2.35
N ALA A 287 -0.03 35.20 1.97
CA ALA A 287 -0.54 36.34 2.72
C ALA A 287 -2.05 36.22 2.91
N GLU A 288 -2.54 36.73 4.00
CA GLU A 288 -3.96 36.75 4.37
C GLU A 288 -4.32 38.14 4.85
N LEU A 289 -5.39 38.73 4.33
CA LEU A 289 -6.00 39.96 4.82
C LEU A 289 -7.33 39.62 5.51
N LYS A 290 -7.46 39.97 6.79
CA LYS A 290 -8.67 39.84 7.55
C LYS A 290 -9.23 41.22 7.89
N LEU A 291 -10.44 41.51 7.44
CA LEU A 291 -11.17 42.73 7.78
C LEU A 291 -12.18 42.44 8.92
N LYS A 292 -12.28 43.34 9.84
CA LYS A 292 -13.28 43.31 10.96
C LYS A 292 -14.28 44.43 10.70
N PHE A 293 -15.51 44.07 10.46
CA PHE A 293 -16.63 45.00 10.27
C PHE A 293 -17.42 45.16 11.56
#